data_dc9b08b09a5ee7ae96022747cc5ea0fd
#
_entry.id   dc9b08b09a5ee7ae96022747cc5ea0fd
#
_cell.length_a   1.000
_cell.length_b   1.000
_cell.length_c   1.000
_cell.angle_alpha   90.00
_cell.angle_beta   90.00
_cell.angle_gamma   90.00
#
_symmetry.space_group_name_H-M   'P 1'
#
loop_
_entity.id
_entity.type
_entity.pdbx_description
1 polymer ?
#
loop_
_entity_poly.entity_id
_entity_poly.type
_entity_poly.pdbx_seq_one_letter_code
_entity_poly.pdbx_strand_id
1 'polypeptide(L)'
;MKAKMGGLGDIYSEFVSKDIDTPAKFEANRLRMAEDVWKMMKATNSAPCKSCHAYSAMDHAKQSPAAAAAMTPAAAKDMNCIECHKGIVHQLPHMKNGFQAEFTQLSASAETAPRANNLYAITSKQLFAAKGSSSAQGQLFPASEVKVLDRQGDELQIQISGWAQQGPTANMLMQEMGKKIVVAALEPELQKTQKVIATETAKDGAKWDHVEVTAWIAQKGMIATLKPLWTYAENMYQDSCSQCHAAPKPSHLTANEWIGSLNSMRQYFILNKNEERVLLKYLQLHAKDSEQAAQTATK
;
A
#
# COMPACT_ATOMS: atom_id res chain seq x y z
N MET A 1 -5.18 -17.63 37.80
CA MET A 1 -5.05 -19.01 37.36
C MET A 1 -5.32 -19.24 35.87
N LYS A 2 -6.43 -18.73 35.28
CA LYS A 2 -6.74 -18.95 33.84
C LYS A 2 -5.63 -18.54 32.86
N ALA A 3 -4.92 -17.43 33.08
CA ALA A 3 -3.85 -16.97 32.18
C ALA A 3 -2.61 -17.91 32.20
N LYS A 4 -2.30 -18.51 33.36
CA LYS A 4 -1.20 -19.50 33.44
C LYS A 4 -1.55 -20.83 32.78
N MET A 5 -2.83 -21.19 32.72
CA MET A 5 -3.29 -22.39 32.01
C MET A 5 -3.27 -22.21 30.47
N GLY A 6 -3.42 -20.99 29.98
CA GLY A 6 -3.25 -20.68 28.54
C GLY A 6 -1.85 -20.98 28.03
N GLY A 7 -0.81 -20.65 28.81
CA GLY A 7 0.57 -20.97 28.47
C GLY A 7 0.90 -22.47 28.40
N LEU A 8 0.12 -23.34 29.03
CA LEU A 8 0.27 -24.78 28.86
C LEU A 8 -0.13 -25.25 27.46
N GLY A 9 -1.08 -24.58 26.84
CA GLY A 9 -1.46 -24.83 25.44
C GLY A 9 -0.33 -24.53 24.46
N ASP A 10 0.40 -23.43 24.67
CA ASP A 10 1.54 -23.05 23.83
C ASP A 10 2.71 -24.04 24.02
N ILE A 11 3.00 -24.44 25.26
CA ILE A 11 3.98 -25.49 25.56
C ILE A 11 3.60 -26.81 24.89
N TYR A 12 2.33 -27.19 24.94
CA TYR A 12 1.86 -28.40 24.26
C TYR A 12 2.04 -28.28 22.73
N SER A 13 1.69 -27.13 22.16
CA SER A 13 1.83 -26.87 20.72
C SER A 13 3.28 -26.84 20.25
N GLU A 14 4.21 -26.37 21.08
CA GLU A 14 5.65 -26.33 20.75
C GLU A 14 6.30 -27.73 20.88
N PHE A 15 6.07 -28.42 21.99
CA PHE A 15 6.86 -29.59 22.34
C PHE A 15 6.15 -30.94 22.08
N VAL A 16 4.82 -30.97 22.05
CA VAL A 16 4.04 -32.23 21.92
C VAL A 16 3.40 -32.33 20.53
N SER A 17 2.52 -31.39 20.16
CA SER A 17 1.89 -31.43 18.83
C SER A 17 2.81 -30.91 17.72
N LYS A 18 3.81 -30.12 18.08
CA LYS A 18 4.77 -29.50 17.14
C LYS A 18 4.10 -28.69 16.04
N ASP A 19 3.04 -27.96 16.40
CA ASP A 19 2.28 -27.12 15.48
C ASP A 19 2.96 -25.80 15.19
N ILE A 20 3.88 -25.35 16.09
CA ILE A 20 4.56 -24.06 16.03
C ILE A 20 6.09 -24.18 16.20
N ASP A 21 6.65 -25.39 16.16
CA ASP A 21 8.06 -25.71 16.40
C ASP A 21 9.00 -25.21 15.27
N THR A 22 8.46 -24.73 14.16
CA THR A 22 9.23 -24.14 13.06
C THR A 22 8.63 -22.78 12.65
N PRO A 23 9.45 -21.84 12.12
CA PRO A 23 8.94 -20.57 11.63
C PRO A 23 7.78 -20.69 10.64
N ALA A 24 7.83 -21.65 9.74
CA ALA A 24 6.76 -21.90 8.77
C ALA A 24 5.44 -22.35 9.43
N LYS A 25 5.50 -23.26 10.39
CA LYS A 25 4.34 -23.71 11.15
C LYS A 25 3.79 -22.62 12.07
N PHE A 26 4.69 -21.82 12.68
CA PHE A 26 4.30 -20.65 13.47
C PHE A 26 3.50 -19.68 12.61
N GLU A 27 4.01 -19.30 11.43
CA GLU A 27 3.29 -18.38 10.51
C GLU A 27 1.95 -18.97 10.05
N ALA A 28 1.86 -20.27 9.79
CA ALA A 28 0.61 -20.95 9.42
C ALA A 28 -0.46 -20.89 10.53
N ASN A 29 -0.04 -20.88 11.81
CA ASN A 29 -0.93 -20.84 12.97
C ASN A 29 -1.12 -19.44 13.57
N ARG A 30 -0.33 -18.47 13.13
CA ARG A 30 -0.24 -17.13 13.73
C ARG A 30 -1.57 -16.38 13.79
N LEU A 31 -2.40 -16.45 12.73
CA LEU A 31 -3.72 -15.82 12.73
C LEU A 31 -4.63 -16.42 13.82
N ARG A 32 -4.72 -17.74 13.89
CA ARG A 32 -5.52 -18.44 14.93
C ARG A 32 -5.08 -18.01 16.34
N MET A 33 -3.78 -18.02 16.59
CA MET A 33 -3.22 -17.62 17.90
C MET A 33 -3.55 -16.15 18.22
N ALA A 34 -3.47 -15.26 17.24
CA ALA A 34 -3.82 -13.85 17.39
C ALA A 34 -5.33 -13.68 17.70
N GLU A 35 -6.19 -14.38 16.97
CA GLU A 35 -7.65 -14.36 17.18
C GLU A 35 -8.03 -14.83 18.59
N ASP A 36 -7.38 -15.88 19.10
CA ASP A 36 -7.60 -16.38 20.46
C ASP A 36 -7.21 -15.33 21.52
N VAL A 37 -6.06 -14.63 21.32
CA VAL A 37 -5.64 -13.52 22.19
C VAL A 37 -6.61 -12.36 22.09
N TRP A 38 -7.02 -11.94 20.92
CA TRP A 38 -7.99 -10.85 20.74
C TRP A 38 -9.34 -11.17 21.37
N LYS A 39 -9.82 -12.40 21.24
CA LYS A 39 -11.05 -12.89 21.88
C LYS A 39 -10.95 -12.81 23.41
N MET A 40 -9.84 -13.27 23.97
CA MET A 40 -9.58 -13.18 25.42
C MET A 40 -9.50 -11.73 25.90
N MET A 41 -8.80 -10.85 25.16
CA MET A 41 -8.70 -9.43 25.49
C MET A 41 -10.06 -8.72 25.42
N LYS A 42 -10.90 -9.04 24.44
CA LYS A 42 -12.28 -8.55 24.35
C LYS A 42 -13.11 -9.01 25.53
N ALA A 43 -13.07 -10.29 25.86
CA ALA A 43 -13.83 -10.87 26.96
C ALA A 43 -13.46 -10.29 28.34
N THR A 44 -12.23 -9.80 28.48
CA THR A 44 -11.71 -9.22 29.74
C THR A 44 -11.67 -7.68 29.71
N ASN A 45 -12.23 -7.04 28.68
CA ASN A 45 -12.11 -5.61 28.42
C ASN A 45 -10.67 -5.11 28.52
N SER A 46 -9.72 -5.84 27.93
CA SER A 46 -8.27 -5.57 27.99
C SER A 46 -7.72 -5.40 29.42
N ALA A 47 -8.25 -6.14 30.38
CA ALA A 47 -7.81 -6.05 31.78
C ALA A 47 -6.27 -6.17 31.95
N PRO A 48 -5.54 -7.04 31.20
CA PRO A 48 -4.08 -7.08 31.29
C PRO A 48 -3.40 -5.74 30.93
N CYS A 49 -3.94 -5.00 29.94
CA CYS A 49 -3.42 -3.70 29.56
C CYS A 49 -3.80 -2.62 30.60
N LYS A 50 -5.06 -2.61 30.99
CA LYS A 50 -5.63 -1.61 31.92
C LYS A 50 -5.07 -1.72 33.33
N SER A 51 -4.46 -2.85 33.72
CA SER A 51 -3.76 -3.01 35.00
C SER A 51 -2.56 -2.05 35.16
N CYS A 52 -1.93 -1.66 34.06
CA CYS A 52 -0.82 -0.69 34.04
C CYS A 52 -1.17 0.61 33.31
N HIS A 53 -2.10 0.53 32.35
CA HIS A 53 -2.51 1.65 31.48
C HIS A 53 -3.96 2.05 31.73
N ALA A 54 -4.28 2.50 32.96
CA ALA A 54 -5.60 3.00 33.26
C ALA A 54 -5.90 4.30 32.49
N TYR A 55 -7.09 4.41 31.90
CA TYR A 55 -7.51 5.62 31.17
C TYR A 55 -7.42 6.89 32.05
N SER A 56 -7.72 6.77 33.34
CA SER A 56 -7.65 7.88 34.31
C SER A 56 -6.21 8.37 34.57
N ALA A 57 -5.20 7.57 34.25
CA ALA A 57 -3.79 7.91 34.41
C ALA A 57 -3.13 8.43 33.12
N MET A 58 -3.88 8.43 32.00
CA MET A 58 -3.35 8.87 30.71
C MET A 58 -3.52 10.37 30.51
N ASP A 59 -2.43 11.03 30.14
CA ASP A 59 -2.44 12.42 29.73
C ASP A 59 -2.55 12.49 28.19
N HIS A 60 -3.77 12.62 27.69
CA HIS A 60 -4.05 12.67 26.25
C HIS A 60 -3.43 13.92 25.59
N ALA A 61 -3.21 15.00 26.35
CA ALA A 61 -2.65 16.24 25.82
C ALA A 61 -1.14 16.09 25.44
N LYS A 62 -0.45 15.10 26.00
CA LYS A 62 0.93 14.77 25.64
C LYS A 62 1.07 13.91 24.40
N GLN A 63 -0.03 13.47 23.81
CA GLN A 63 -0.05 12.68 22.58
C GLN A 63 -0.18 13.59 21.35
N SER A 64 -0.02 13.02 20.15
CA SER A 64 -0.32 13.76 18.92
C SER A 64 -1.81 14.19 18.90
N PRO A 65 -2.18 15.31 18.25
CA PRO A 65 -3.57 15.74 18.16
C PRO A 65 -4.52 14.67 17.65
N ALA A 66 -4.09 13.87 16.68
CA ALA A 66 -4.88 12.76 16.13
C ALA A 66 -5.08 11.64 17.17
N ALA A 67 -4.04 11.27 17.90
CA ALA A 67 -4.13 10.26 18.96
C ALA A 67 -5.00 10.75 20.11
N ALA A 68 -4.87 12.01 20.56
CA ALA A 68 -5.70 12.61 21.58
C ALA A 68 -7.19 12.62 21.18
N ALA A 69 -7.49 12.98 19.93
CA ALA A 69 -8.85 12.96 19.38
C ALA A 69 -9.49 11.57 19.37
N ALA A 70 -8.69 10.52 19.12
CA ALA A 70 -9.16 9.13 19.16
C ALA A 70 -9.27 8.59 20.60
N MET A 71 -8.31 8.91 21.47
CA MET A 71 -8.25 8.39 22.83
C MET A 71 -9.29 9.01 23.77
N THR A 72 -9.62 10.28 23.60
CA THR A 72 -10.61 10.96 24.46
C THR A 72 -12.00 10.28 24.45
N PRO A 73 -12.64 10.02 23.30
CA PRO A 73 -13.91 9.29 23.28
C PRO A 73 -13.75 7.80 23.66
N ALA A 74 -12.59 7.18 23.41
CA ALA A 74 -12.33 5.82 23.82
C ALA A 74 -12.26 5.68 25.34
N ALA A 75 -11.60 6.62 26.02
CA ALA A 75 -11.56 6.68 27.47
C ALA A 75 -12.95 6.91 28.09
N ALA A 76 -13.73 7.85 27.53
CA ALA A 76 -15.08 8.15 28.01
C ALA A 76 -16.04 6.95 27.93
N LYS A 77 -15.81 6.03 26.98
CA LYS A 77 -16.61 4.80 26.77
C LYS A 77 -15.98 3.56 27.38
N ASP A 78 -14.87 3.70 28.09
CA ASP A 78 -14.06 2.58 28.60
C ASP A 78 -13.79 1.50 27.55
N MET A 79 -13.47 1.92 26.32
CA MET A 79 -13.27 1.02 25.19
C MET A 79 -12.16 -0.01 25.45
N ASN A 80 -12.29 -1.15 24.82
CA ASN A 80 -11.29 -2.20 24.86
C ASN A 80 -10.04 -1.78 24.08
N CYS A 81 -8.87 -1.83 24.73
CA CYS A 81 -7.60 -1.39 24.12
C CYS A 81 -7.27 -2.16 22.83
N ILE A 82 -7.63 -3.47 22.77
CA ILE A 82 -7.32 -4.33 21.62
C ILE A 82 -8.15 -3.99 20.37
N GLU A 83 -9.20 -3.18 20.48
CA GLU A 83 -9.93 -2.74 19.28
C GLU A 83 -9.04 -1.90 18.35
N CYS A 84 -8.17 -1.07 18.94
CA CYS A 84 -7.25 -0.21 18.18
C CYS A 84 -5.79 -0.70 18.22
N HIS A 85 -5.39 -1.40 19.29
CA HIS A 85 -4.00 -1.74 19.56
C HIS A 85 -3.68 -3.23 19.29
N LYS A 86 -4.10 -3.78 18.16
CA LYS A 86 -3.87 -5.20 17.81
C LYS A 86 -2.42 -5.54 17.47
N GLY A 87 -1.67 -4.62 16.90
CA GLY A 87 -0.33 -4.85 16.36
C GLY A 87 0.82 -4.27 17.19
N ILE A 88 0.61 -3.89 18.47
CA ILE A 88 1.62 -3.16 19.27
C ILE A 88 2.89 -3.99 19.51
N VAL A 89 2.75 -5.27 19.81
CA VAL A 89 3.86 -6.13 20.25
C VAL A 89 4.37 -7.03 19.14
N HIS A 90 3.46 -7.47 18.27
CA HIS A 90 3.76 -8.39 17.17
C HIS A 90 3.20 -7.85 15.86
N GLN A 91 3.88 -8.16 14.76
CA GLN A 91 3.32 -7.94 13.44
C GLN A 91 1.95 -8.61 13.32
N LEU A 92 1.00 -7.93 12.70
CA LEU A 92 -0.32 -8.53 12.44
C LEU A 92 -0.15 -9.78 11.56
N PRO A 93 -0.90 -10.87 11.85
CA PRO A 93 -0.89 -12.04 11.00
C PRO A 93 -1.58 -11.75 9.66
N HIS A 94 -1.26 -12.53 8.63
CA HIS A 94 -2.01 -12.50 7.38
C HIS A 94 -3.45 -12.97 7.63
N MET A 95 -4.42 -12.11 7.30
CA MET A 95 -5.84 -12.44 7.45
C MET A 95 -6.26 -13.39 6.32
N LYS A 96 -6.93 -14.53 6.66
CA LYS A 96 -7.32 -15.54 5.66
C LYS A 96 -8.21 -15.01 4.54
N ASN A 97 -9.05 -14.03 4.85
CA ASN A 97 -9.96 -13.38 3.91
C ASN A 97 -9.66 -11.89 3.75
N GLY A 98 -8.43 -11.45 4.09
CA GLY A 98 -8.00 -10.09 3.95
C GLY A 98 -7.48 -9.78 2.55
N PHE A 99 -7.11 -8.54 2.31
CA PHE A 99 -6.59 -8.04 1.03
C PHE A 99 -5.41 -8.86 0.45
N GLN A 100 -4.62 -9.57 1.29
CA GLN A 100 -3.53 -10.43 0.81
C GLN A 100 -4.04 -11.62 -0.01
N ALA A 101 -5.19 -12.22 0.37
CA ALA A 101 -5.81 -13.29 -0.41
C ALA A 101 -6.28 -12.78 -1.77
N GLU A 102 -6.85 -11.57 -1.82
CA GLU A 102 -7.23 -10.90 -3.07
C GLU A 102 -6.03 -10.62 -3.96
N PHE A 103 -4.90 -10.17 -3.38
CA PHE A 103 -3.68 -9.96 -4.14
C PHE A 103 -3.12 -11.27 -4.72
N THR A 104 -3.24 -12.37 -4.00
CA THR A 104 -2.84 -13.70 -4.50
C THR A 104 -3.68 -14.10 -5.72
N GLN A 105 -5.00 -13.88 -5.68
CA GLN A 105 -5.89 -14.13 -6.82
C GLN A 105 -5.60 -13.19 -7.99
N LEU A 106 -5.41 -11.90 -7.72
CA LEU A 106 -5.04 -10.91 -8.73
C LEU A 106 -3.72 -11.28 -9.41
N SER A 107 -2.70 -11.66 -8.63
CA SER A 107 -1.40 -12.10 -9.15
C SER A 107 -1.51 -13.34 -10.02
N ALA A 108 -2.30 -14.32 -9.61
CA ALA A 108 -2.56 -15.54 -10.39
C ALA A 108 -3.28 -15.22 -11.71
N SER A 109 -4.23 -14.28 -11.72
CA SER A 109 -4.91 -13.84 -12.95
C SER A 109 -4.01 -13.02 -13.88
N ALA A 110 -2.91 -12.48 -13.38
CA ALA A 110 -1.94 -11.66 -14.11
C ALA A 110 -0.64 -12.40 -14.45
N GLU A 111 -0.62 -13.74 -14.42
CA GLU A 111 0.55 -14.54 -14.83
C GLU A 111 0.95 -14.28 -16.28
N THR A 112 -0.04 -14.08 -17.16
CA THR A 112 0.17 -13.69 -18.56
C THR A 112 -0.53 -12.37 -18.84
N ALA A 113 0.16 -11.43 -19.47
CA ALA A 113 -0.40 -10.13 -19.81
C ALA A 113 -1.54 -10.27 -20.83
N PRO A 114 -2.70 -9.63 -20.60
CA PRO A 114 -3.81 -9.60 -21.56
C PRO A 114 -3.39 -9.03 -22.92
N ARG A 115 -4.04 -9.47 -23.99
CA ARG A 115 -3.85 -8.90 -25.32
C ARG A 115 -4.61 -7.57 -25.46
N ALA A 116 -4.06 -6.52 -24.83
CA ALA A 116 -4.57 -5.16 -24.91
C ALA A 116 -3.43 -4.22 -25.31
N ASN A 117 -3.76 -3.08 -25.90
CA ASN A 117 -2.78 -2.06 -26.29
C ASN A 117 -2.25 -1.30 -25.08
N ASN A 118 -3.09 -1.07 -24.08
CA ASN A 118 -2.72 -0.41 -22.84
C ASN A 118 -2.85 -1.42 -21.70
N LEU A 119 -1.85 -1.42 -20.83
CA LEU A 119 -1.79 -2.29 -19.65
C LEU A 119 -1.38 -1.49 -18.41
N TYR A 120 -1.69 -2.04 -17.25
CA TYR A 120 -1.36 -1.48 -15.94
C TYR A 120 -0.57 -2.49 -15.12
N ALA A 121 0.47 -2.04 -14.43
CA ALA A 121 1.26 -2.89 -13.54
C ALA A 121 0.55 -3.07 -12.17
N ILE A 122 0.43 -4.30 -11.67
CA ILE A 122 -0.13 -4.55 -10.33
C ILE A 122 0.89 -4.34 -9.21
N THR A 123 2.20 -4.40 -9.54
CA THR A 123 3.32 -4.12 -8.63
C THR A 123 4.36 -3.28 -9.33
N SER A 124 5.36 -2.80 -8.58
CA SER A 124 6.52 -2.17 -9.19
C SER A 124 7.27 -3.16 -10.09
N LYS A 125 7.73 -2.68 -11.27
CA LYS A 125 8.46 -3.49 -12.25
C LYS A 125 9.80 -2.84 -12.58
N GLN A 126 10.81 -3.68 -12.81
CA GLN A 126 12.08 -3.21 -13.34
C GLN A 126 11.93 -2.85 -14.82
N LEU A 127 12.57 -1.76 -15.21
CA LEU A 127 12.65 -1.29 -16.59
C LEU A 127 14.03 -1.63 -17.16
N PHE A 128 14.03 -2.12 -18.39
CA PHE A 128 15.25 -2.48 -19.12
C PHE A 128 15.31 -1.74 -20.45
N ALA A 129 16.49 -1.27 -20.85
CA ALA A 129 16.66 -0.59 -22.15
C ALA A 129 16.62 -1.56 -23.33
N ALA A 130 17.01 -2.81 -23.10
CA ALA A 130 17.03 -3.86 -24.13
C ALA A 130 16.40 -5.16 -23.61
N LYS A 131 15.81 -5.92 -24.53
CA LYS A 131 15.28 -7.26 -24.27
C LYS A 131 16.39 -8.17 -23.71
N GLY A 132 16.03 -8.97 -22.71
CA GLY A 132 16.94 -9.93 -22.08
C GLY A 132 18.06 -9.31 -21.26
N SER A 133 18.04 -8.00 -21.02
CA SER A 133 19.01 -7.34 -20.14
C SER A 133 18.83 -7.80 -18.69
N SER A 134 19.94 -8.06 -18.00
CA SER A 134 19.96 -8.36 -16.56
C SER A 134 20.10 -7.12 -15.68
N SER A 135 20.52 -5.99 -16.26
CA SER A 135 20.69 -4.71 -15.54
C SER A 135 19.45 -3.86 -15.67
N ALA A 136 18.72 -3.67 -14.58
CA ALA A 136 17.60 -2.74 -14.53
C ALA A 136 18.09 -1.30 -14.63
N GLN A 137 17.39 -0.49 -15.42
CA GLN A 137 17.73 0.92 -15.69
C GLN A 137 16.57 1.85 -15.33
N GLY A 138 15.71 1.38 -14.45
CA GLY A 138 14.62 2.15 -13.90
C GLY A 138 13.56 1.26 -13.26
N GLN A 139 12.50 1.90 -12.79
CA GLN A 139 11.37 1.23 -12.15
C GLN A 139 10.07 1.86 -12.61
N LEU A 140 9.13 1.03 -13.07
CA LEU A 140 7.73 1.38 -13.26
C LEU A 140 6.99 1.17 -11.94
N PHE A 141 6.13 2.11 -11.56
CA PHE A 141 5.35 2.04 -10.32
C PHE A 141 3.99 1.35 -10.55
N PRO A 142 3.35 0.82 -9.48
CA PRO A 142 2.05 0.17 -9.60
C PRO A 142 1.00 1.12 -10.19
N ALA A 143 -0.04 0.54 -10.79
CA ALA A 143 -1.15 1.24 -11.44
C ALA A 143 -0.73 2.28 -12.51
N SER A 144 0.52 2.23 -12.97
CA SER A 144 0.94 3.05 -14.10
C SER A 144 0.49 2.42 -15.41
N GLU A 145 -0.10 3.24 -16.25
CA GLU A 145 -0.46 2.85 -17.61
C GLU A 145 0.77 2.80 -18.50
N VAL A 146 0.82 1.79 -19.36
CA VAL A 146 1.84 1.66 -20.39
C VAL A 146 1.19 1.23 -21.70
N LYS A 147 1.67 1.77 -22.82
CA LYS A 147 1.28 1.32 -24.15
C LYS A 147 2.20 0.18 -24.59
N VAL A 148 1.63 -0.93 -25.00
CA VAL A 148 2.38 -2.08 -25.51
C VAL A 148 2.76 -1.82 -26.98
N LEU A 149 4.05 -1.84 -27.27
CA LEU A 149 4.59 -1.67 -28.62
C LEU A 149 4.88 -3.03 -29.28
N ASP A 150 5.41 -3.98 -28.50
CA ASP A 150 5.76 -5.33 -29.00
C ASP A 150 5.67 -6.37 -27.87
N ARG A 151 5.57 -7.65 -28.24
CA ARG A 151 5.49 -8.79 -27.32
C ARG A 151 6.43 -9.88 -27.80
N GLN A 152 7.41 -10.22 -26.98
CA GLN A 152 8.41 -11.22 -27.34
C GLN A 152 8.70 -12.17 -26.16
N GLY A 153 8.08 -13.35 -26.20
CA GLY A 153 8.16 -14.34 -25.13
C GLY A 153 7.52 -13.79 -23.86
N ASP A 154 8.27 -13.77 -22.77
CA ASP A 154 7.79 -13.30 -21.46
C ASP A 154 8.06 -11.80 -21.22
N GLU A 155 8.48 -11.07 -22.26
CA GLU A 155 8.78 -9.65 -22.16
C GLU A 155 7.90 -8.83 -23.09
N LEU A 156 7.60 -7.61 -22.65
CA LEU A 156 6.88 -6.59 -23.40
C LEU A 156 7.79 -5.40 -23.66
N GLN A 157 7.83 -4.93 -24.90
CA GLN A 157 8.30 -3.59 -25.19
C GLN A 157 7.14 -2.62 -24.96
N ILE A 158 7.38 -1.63 -24.13
CA ILE A 158 6.37 -0.67 -23.71
C ILE A 158 6.83 0.76 -23.96
N GLN A 159 5.85 1.64 -24.15
CA GLN A 159 6.01 3.08 -24.08
C GLN A 159 5.38 3.60 -22.79
N ILE A 160 6.15 4.35 -22.04
CA ILE A 160 5.73 5.05 -20.82
C ILE A 160 5.60 6.53 -21.18
N SER A 161 4.47 7.14 -20.84
CA SER A 161 4.26 8.58 -20.97
C SER A 161 4.13 9.22 -19.60
N GLY A 162 4.66 10.42 -19.41
CA GLY A 162 4.55 11.14 -18.14
C GLY A 162 5.21 12.51 -18.19
N TRP A 163 5.08 13.23 -17.07
CA TRP A 163 5.60 14.58 -16.88
C TRP A 163 6.87 14.52 -16.03
N ALA A 164 7.97 15.04 -16.56
CA ALA A 164 9.24 15.21 -15.87
C ALA A 164 9.43 16.69 -15.51
N GLN A 165 9.59 17.01 -14.23
CA GLN A 165 9.95 18.36 -13.83
C GLN A 165 11.41 18.62 -14.19
N GLN A 166 11.69 19.72 -14.89
CA GLN A 166 13.08 20.09 -15.22
C GLN A 166 13.88 20.36 -13.94
N GLY A 167 15.09 19.82 -13.87
CA GLY A 167 15.99 19.98 -12.74
C GLY A 167 16.37 18.63 -12.08
N PRO A 168 16.66 18.62 -10.76
CA PRO A 168 17.21 17.43 -10.09
C PRO A 168 16.31 16.19 -10.09
N THR A 169 15.00 16.36 -10.31
CA THR A 169 14.00 15.27 -10.32
C THR A 169 13.54 14.90 -11.73
N ALA A 170 14.24 15.33 -12.78
CA ALA A 170 13.89 15.04 -14.18
C ALA A 170 13.89 13.55 -14.54
N ASN A 171 14.46 12.70 -13.70
CA ASN A 171 14.41 11.26 -13.82
C ASN A 171 13.12 10.61 -13.24
N MET A 172 12.27 11.40 -12.61
CA MET A 172 11.00 10.94 -12.04
C MET A 172 9.85 11.36 -12.95
N LEU A 173 9.17 10.39 -13.54
CA LEU A 173 8.00 10.66 -14.35
C LEU A 173 6.74 10.68 -13.49
N MET A 174 6.00 11.78 -13.56
CA MET A 174 4.72 11.96 -12.87
C MET A 174 3.56 11.76 -13.84
N GLN A 175 2.43 11.30 -13.35
CA GLN A 175 1.23 11.10 -14.17
C GLN A 175 0.61 12.43 -14.61
N GLU A 176 0.67 13.44 -13.74
CA GLU A 176 0.13 14.76 -13.96
C GLU A 176 1.16 15.82 -13.53
N MET A 177 1.21 16.93 -14.24
CA MET A 177 2.04 18.07 -13.89
C MET A 177 1.65 18.66 -12.53
N GLY A 178 2.63 18.89 -11.65
CA GLY A 178 2.40 19.45 -10.32
C GLY A 178 1.92 18.46 -9.26
N LYS A 179 1.55 17.23 -9.64
CA LYS A 179 1.16 16.17 -8.70
C LYS A 179 2.26 15.11 -8.60
N LYS A 180 2.62 14.73 -7.39
CA LYS A 180 3.64 13.71 -7.12
C LYS A 180 3.07 12.29 -7.24
N ILE A 181 2.34 12.02 -8.32
CA ILE A 181 1.78 10.70 -8.67
C ILE A 181 2.80 10.02 -9.59
N VAL A 182 3.71 9.27 -8.99
CA VAL A 182 4.86 8.71 -9.71
C VAL A 182 4.43 7.59 -10.66
N VAL A 183 4.83 7.69 -11.94
CA VAL A 183 4.67 6.67 -12.98
C VAL A 183 5.90 5.79 -13.07
N ALA A 184 7.07 6.41 -13.20
CA ALA A 184 8.35 5.71 -13.33
C ALA A 184 9.49 6.51 -12.72
N ALA A 185 10.53 5.83 -12.29
CA ALA A 185 11.84 6.39 -11.97
C ALA A 185 12.85 5.82 -12.98
N LEU A 186 13.63 6.67 -13.60
CA LEU A 186 14.58 6.30 -14.65
C LEU A 186 16.01 6.46 -14.16
N GLU A 187 16.83 5.47 -14.45
CA GLU A 187 18.28 5.60 -14.35
C GLU A 187 18.84 6.39 -15.57
N PRO A 188 20.06 6.94 -15.50
CA PRO A 188 20.60 7.82 -16.53
C PRO A 188 20.53 7.27 -17.96
N GLU A 189 20.68 5.97 -18.14
CA GLU A 189 20.66 5.34 -19.48
C GLU A 189 19.28 5.40 -20.12
N LEU A 190 18.21 5.10 -19.39
CA LEU A 190 16.84 5.26 -19.90
C LEU A 190 16.42 6.73 -19.95
N GLN A 191 16.91 7.56 -19.02
CA GLN A 191 16.61 9.00 -19.03
C GLN A 191 17.12 9.65 -20.32
N LYS A 192 18.29 9.27 -20.85
CA LYS A 192 18.83 9.76 -22.11
C LYS A 192 17.96 9.43 -23.33
N THR A 193 17.11 8.40 -23.24
CA THR A 193 16.22 7.97 -24.32
C THR A 193 14.86 8.68 -24.29
N GLN A 194 14.64 9.59 -23.36
CA GLN A 194 13.40 10.38 -23.28
C GLN A 194 13.19 11.20 -24.55
N LYS A 195 11.99 11.07 -25.11
CA LYS A 195 11.53 11.93 -26.19
C LYS A 195 10.60 12.98 -25.60
N VAL A 196 11.00 14.25 -25.64
CA VAL A 196 10.15 15.36 -25.22
C VAL A 196 9.07 15.60 -26.29
N ILE A 197 7.82 15.53 -25.86
CA ILE A 197 6.63 15.75 -26.71
C ILE A 197 6.13 17.18 -26.58
N ALA A 198 6.14 17.72 -25.36
CA ALA A 198 5.74 19.11 -25.07
C ALA A 198 6.50 19.62 -23.85
N THR A 199 6.62 20.95 -23.73
CA THR A 199 7.12 21.60 -22.53
C THR A 199 6.09 22.62 -22.07
N GLU A 200 5.74 22.57 -20.79
CA GLU A 200 4.78 23.48 -20.18
C GLU A 200 5.34 24.12 -18.91
N THR A 201 4.77 25.24 -18.53
CA THR A 201 5.13 25.93 -17.30
C THR A 201 3.95 25.88 -16.33
N ALA A 202 4.17 25.34 -15.15
CA ALA A 202 3.18 25.29 -14.10
C ALA A 202 2.90 26.67 -13.50
N LYS A 203 1.81 26.82 -12.75
CA LYS A 203 1.41 28.09 -12.12
C LYS A 203 2.45 28.66 -11.14
N ASP A 204 3.28 27.82 -10.57
CA ASP A 204 4.39 28.15 -9.67
C ASP A 204 5.69 28.53 -10.42
N GLY A 205 5.66 28.54 -11.75
CA GLY A 205 6.81 28.83 -12.60
C GLY A 205 7.72 27.63 -12.90
N ALA A 206 7.45 26.47 -12.35
CA ALA A 206 8.22 25.27 -12.64
C ALA A 206 7.98 24.78 -14.08
N LYS A 207 9.06 24.44 -14.79
CA LYS A 207 8.98 23.89 -16.15
C LYS A 207 8.89 22.36 -16.10
N TRP A 208 8.02 21.81 -16.93
CA TRP A 208 7.74 20.40 -17.05
C TRP A 208 7.80 19.96 -18.51
N ASP A 209 8.45 18.85 -18.73
CA ASP A 209 8.49 18.19 -20.04
C ASP A 209 7.55 17.00 -20.03
N HIS A 210 6.60 16.95 -20.95
CA HIS A 210 5.84 15.75 -21.25
C HIS A 210 6.73 14.84 -22.09
N VAL A 211 7.04 13.67 -21.58
CA VAL A 211 8.02 12.77 -22.19
C VAL A 211 7.45 11.40 -22.48
N GLU A 212 7.99 10.75 -23.50
CA GLU A 212 7.80 9.35 -23.80
C GLU A 212 9.11 8.58 -23.67
N VAL A 213 9.07 7.40 -23.07
CA VAL A 213 10.23 6.51 -22.90
C VAL A 213 9.85 5.11 -23.35
N THR A 214 10.71 4.49 -24.12
CA THR A 214 10.56 3.07 -24.52
C THR A 214 11.45 2.20 -23.64
N ALA A 215 10.86 1.14 -23.10
CA ALA A 215 11.56 0.19 -22.24
C ALA A 215 11.01 -1.24 -22.42
N TRP A 216 11.73 -2.21 -21.88
CA TRP A 216 11.29 -3.59 -21.77
C TRP A 216 10.92 -3.93 -20.33
N ILE A 217 9.86 -4.74 -20.16
CA ILE A 217 9.41 -5.26 -18.85
C ILE A 217 8.99 -6.72 -18.97
N ALA A 218 9.01 -7.46 -17.86
CA ALA A 218 8.35 -8.77 -17.79
C ALA A 218 6.82 -8.62 -17.90
N GLN A 219 6.19 -9.49 -18.71
CA GLN A 219 4.73 -9.45 -18.94
C GLN A 219 3.89 -9.85 -17.70
N LYS A 220 4.42 -10.72 -16.85
CA LYS A 220 3.75 -11.17 -15.62
C LYS A 220 3.39 -9.98 -14.73
N GLY A 221 2.18 -9.96 -14.15
CA GLY A 221 1.71 -8.88 -13.28
C GLY A 221 1.25 -7.63 -14.04
N MET A 222 0.80 -7.79 -15.29
CA MET A 222 0.15 -6.75 -16.07
C MET A 222 -1.33 -7.07 -16.25
N ILE A 223 -2.19 -6.07 -16.13
CA ILE A 223 -3.67 -6.16 -16.25
C ILE A 223 -4.20 -5.14 -17.25
N ALA A 224 -5.36 -5.41 -17.86
CA ALA A 224 -5.97 -4.52 -18.83
C ALA A 224 -6.82 -3.41 -18.19
N THR A 225 -7.27 -3.57 -16.95
CA THR A 225 -8.12 -2.60 -16.25
C THR A 225 -7.71 -2.47 -14.80
N LEU A 226 -7.82 -1.27 -14.23
CA LEU A 226 -7.45 -1.01 -12.84
C LEU A 226 -8.47 -1.51 -11.82
N LYS A 227 -9.69 -1.87 -12.23
CA LYS A 227 -10.78 -2.25 -11.29
C LYS A 227 -10.37 -3.34 -10.30
N PRO A 228 -9.75 -4.48 -10.67
CA PRO A 228 -9.33 -5.50 -9.70
C PRO A 228 -8.26 -4.98 -8.73
N LEU A 229 -7.33 -4.16 -9.21
CA LEU A 229 -6.29 -3.56 -8.37
C LEU A 229 -6.88 -2.54 -7.39
N TRP A 230 -7.92 -1.79 -7.80
CA TRP A 230 -8.61 -0.83 -6.93
C TRP A 230 -9.47 -1.51 -5.87
N THR A 231 -10.14 -2.62 -6.19
CA THR A 231 -10.82 -3.44 -5.17
C THR A 231 -9.85 -3.90 -4.09
N TYR A 232 -8.71 -4.46 -4.50
CA TYR A 232 -7.63 -4.83 -3.57
C TYR A 232 -7.12 -3.65 -2.74
N ALA A 233 -6.87 -2.50 -3.37
CA ALA A 233 -6.35 -1.31 -2.68
C ALA A 233 -7.36 -0.72 -1.69
N GLU A 234 -8.65 -0.70 -2.03
CA GLU A 234 -9.72 -0.23 -1.17
C GLU A 234 -9.87 -1.13 0.07
N ASN A 235 -9.88 -2.45 -0.11
CA ASN A 235 -9.94 -3.39 1.00
C ASN A 235 -8.69 -3.28 1.89
N MET A 236 -7.50 -3.17 1.30
CA MET A 236 -6.27 -2.90 2.03
C MET A 236 -6.35 -1.60 2.83
N TYR A 237 -6.92 -0.52 2.26
CA TYR A 237 -7.14 0.75 2.94
C TYR A 237 -8.09 0.59 4.12
N GLN A 238 -9.24 -0.05 3.92
CA GLN A 238 -10.21 -0.28 4.99
C GLN A 238 -9.61 -1.16 6.09
N ASP A 239 -9.00 -2.28 5.75
CA ASP A 239 -8.43 -3.21 6.71
C ASP A 239 -7.28 -2.60 7.53
N SER A 240 -6.46 -1.73 6.91
CA SER A 240 -5.29 -1.15 7.58
C SER A 240 -5.60 0.15 8.32
N CYS A 241 -6.52 0.97 7.84
CA CYS A 241 -6.69 2.34 8.32
C CYS A 241 -7.97 2.57 9.14
N SER A 242 -8.99 1.68 9.06
CA SER A 242 -10.23 1.84 9.83
C SER A 242 -10.21 1.22 11.22
N GLN A 243 -9.09 0.63 11.63
CA GLN A 243 -9.00 -0.11 12.90
C GLN A 243 -9.04 0.80 14.14
N CYS A 244 -8.53 2.01 14.05
CA CYS A 244 -8.41 2.93 15.18
C CYS A 244 -9.40 4.09 15.13
N HIS A 245 -9.78 4.53 13.93
CA HIS A 245 -10.76 5.59 13.68
C HIS A 245 -11.36 5.38 12.29
N ALA A 246 -12.43 6.08 11.96
CA ALA A 246 -12.99 6.04 10.61
C ALA A 246 -11.92 6.50 9.60
N ALA A 247 -11.62 5.65 8.61
CA ALA A 247 -10.69 6.00 7.55
C ALA A 247 -11.25 7.20 6.75
N PRO A 248 -10.49 8.28 6.53
CA PRO A 248 -10.95 9.40 5.71
C PRO A 248 -11.28 8.93 4.30
N LYS A 249 -12.28 9.54 3.66
CA LYS A 249 -12.52 9.26 2.24
C LYS A 249 -11.28 9.66 1.42
N PRO A 250 -10.90 8.92 0.37
CA PRO A 250 -9.77 9.32 -0.49
C PRO A 250 -9.89 10.76 -1.02
N SER A 251 -11.12 11.22 -1.31
CA SER A 251 -11.43 12.59 -1.73
C SER A 251 -11.34 13.65 -0.62
N HIS A 252 -10.93 13.29 0.59
CA HIS A 252 -10.76 14.26 1.69
C HIS A 252 -9.52 15.14 1.53
N LEU A 253 -8.43 14.59 1.00
CA LEU A 253 -7.15 15.25 0.79
C LEU A 253 -6.83 15.39 -0.70
N THR A 254 -5.87 16.29 -1.03
CA THR A 254 -5.27 16.35 -2.36
C THR A 254 -4.29 15.20 -2.57
N ALA A 255 -3.95 14.91 -3.82
CA ALA A 255 -2.98 13.88 -4.17
C ALA A 255 -1.61 14.06 -3.47
N ASN A 256 -1.16 15.31 -3.33
CA ASN A 256 0.10 15.59 -2.64
C ASN A 256 0.00 15.53 -1.12
N GLU A 257 -1.14 15.90 -0.53
CA GLU A 257 -1.37 15.81 0.93
C GLU A 257 -1.41 14.35 1.41
N TRP A 258 -1.86 13.40 0.59
CA TRP A 258 -1.87 11.99 0.93
C TRP A 258 -0.48 11.43 1.24
N ILE A 259 0.59 11.97 0.63
CA ILE A 259 1.97 11.56 0.91
C ILE A 259 2.32 11.83 2.39
N GLY A 260 2.04 13.04 2.86
CA GLY A 260 2.29 13.43 4.25
C GLY A 260 1.43 12.67 5.24
N SER A 261 0.14 12.52 4.92
CA SER A 261 -0.83 11.78 5.75
C SER A 261 -0.41 10.30 5.91
N LEU A 262 -0.08 9.61 4.82
CA LEU A 262 0.34 8.22 4.87
C LEU A 262 1.66 8.05 5.64
N ASN A 263 2.62 8.95 5.43
CA ASN A 263 3.90 8.93 6.15
C ASN A 263 3.72 9.11 7.66
N SER A 264 2.81 9.98 8.11
CA SER A 264 2.53 10.18 9.54
C SER A 264 1.88 8.96 10.20
N MET A 265 1.16 8.16 9.43
CA MET A 265 0.49 6.94 9.91
C MET A 265 1.34 5.68 9.78
N ARG A 266 2.51 5.74 9.12
CA ARG A 266 3.35 4.59 8.78
C ARG A 266 3.70 3.68 9.96
N GLN A 267 3.85 4.24 11.15
CA GLN A 267 4.16 3.49 12.37
C GLN A 267 2.98 2.65 12.90
N TYR A 268 1.76 2.87 12.41
CA TYR A 268 0.53 2.24 12.89
C TYR A 268 -0.01 1.15 11.98
N PHE A 269 0.58 0.96 10.79
CA PHE A 269 0.20 -0.13 9.89
C PHE A 269 1.44 -0.89 9.39
N ILE A 270 1.23 -2.10 8.94
CA ILE A 270 2.29 -2.96 8.41
C ILE A 270 1.92 -3.32 6.98
N LEU A 271 2.56 -2.63 6.04
CA LEU A 271 2.47 -2.91 4.61
C LEU A 271 3.89 -3.05 4.05
N ASN A 272 4.08 -3.93 3.08
CA ASN A 272 5.31 -3.98 2.34
C ASN A 272 5.42 -2.81 1.34
N LYS A 273 6.59 -2.59 0.76
CA LYS A 273 6.84 -1.45 -0.15
C LYS A 273 5.92 -1.41 -1.37
N ASN A 274 5.51 -2.56 -1.91
CA ASN A 274 4.57 -2.59 -3.03
C ASN A 274 3.15 -2.26 -2.59
N GLU A 275 2.72 -2.77 -1.45
CA GLU A 275 1.43 -2.46 -0.84
C GLU A 275 1.32 -0.96 -0.52
N GLU A 276 2.34 -0.37 0.11
CA GLU A 276 2.39 1.08 0.36
C GLU A 276 2.27 1.89 -0.94
N ARG A 277 2.94 1.48 -2.01
CA ARG A 277 2.90 2.16 -3.30
C ARG A 277 1.54 2.05 -3.98
N VAL A 278 0.93 0.86 -3.94
CA VAL A 278 -0.43 0.65 -4.48
C VAL A 278 -1.43 1.48 -3.70
N LEU A 279 -1.35 1.46 -2.36
CA LEU A 279 -2.22 2.23 -1.48
C LEU A 279 -2.08 3.75 -1.74
N LEU A 280 -0.84 4.25 -1.77
CA LEU A 280 -0.62 5.67 -2.05
C LEU A 280 -1.17 6.06 -3.43
N LYS A 281 -0.92 5.26 -4.46
CA LYS A 281 -1.44 5.51 -5.82
C LYS A 281 -2.96 5.51 -5.86
N TYR A 282 -3.62 4.57 -5.16
CA TYR A 282 -5.07 4.52 -5.02
C TYR A 282 -5.61 5.81 -4.38
N LEU A 283 -5.05 6.22 -3.24
CA LEU A 283 -5.46 7.42 -2.52
C LEU A 283 -5.25 8.69 -3.37
N GLN A 284 -4.12 8.78 -4.07
CA GLN A 284 -3.80 9.92 -4.93
C GLN A 284 -4.73 10.03 -6.14
N LEU A 285 -5.05 8.91 -6.80
CA LEU A 285 -5.92 8.91 -7.97
C LEU A 285 -7.41 9.08 -7.63
N HIS A 286 -7.78 8.86 -6.35
CA HIS A 286 -9.13 9.14 -5.84
C HIS A 286 -9.18 10.40 -4.94
N ALA A 287 -8.11 11.20 -4.93
CA ALA A 287 -8.00 12.44 -4.16
C ALA A 287 -8.96 13.52 -4.70
N LYS A 288 -9.27 14.53 -3.86
CA LYS A 288 -10.23 15.60 -4.19
C LYS A 288 -9.87 16.42 -5.45
N ASP A 289 -8.59 16.45 -5.81
CA ASP A 289 -8.03 17.17 -6.95
C ASP A 289 -7.68 16.25 -8.14
N SER A 290 -8.11 14.97 -8.12
CA SER A 290 -7.89 14.04 -9.22
C SER A 290 -9.00 14.15 -10.27
N GLU A 291 -8.67 13.91 -11.55
CA GLU A 291 -9.66 13.90 -12.64
C GLU A 291 -10.71 12.79 -12.48
N GLN A 292 -10.33 11.66 -11.86
CA GLN A 292 -11.27 10.57 -11.57
C GLN A 292 -12.33 10.95 -10.53
N ALA A 293 -11.99 11.79 -9.56
CA ALA A 293 -12.96 12.30 -8.59
C ALA A 293 -13.96 13.27 -9.25
N ALA A 294 -13.53 14.04 -10.24
CA ALA A 294 -14.41 14.95 -11.00
C ALA A 294 -15.46 14.19 -11.84
N GLN A 295 -15.10 13.02 -12.40
CA GLN A 295 -16.02 12.19 -13.18
C GLN A 295 -17.06 11.43 -12.33
N THR A 296 -16.78 11.15 -11.06
CA THR A 296 -17.72 10.51 -10.13
C THR A 296 -18.69 11.51 -9.48
N ALA A 297 -18.32 12.78 -9.40
CA ALA A 297 -19.18 13.84 -8.85
C ALA A 297 -20.27 14.34 -9.85
N THR A 298 -20.17 13.94 -11.12
CA THR A 298 -21.07 14.37 -12.21
C THR A 298 -22.09 13.28 -12.58
N LYS A 299 -22.18 12.20 -11.84
CA LYS A 299 -23.20 11.16 -11.94
C LYS A 299 -24.03 11.10 -10.65
#